data_f7e22311a069073bef0c5871c7ce7f8d
#
_entry.id   f7e22311a069073bef0c5871c7ce7f8d
#
_cell.length_a   1.000
_cell.length_b   1.000
_cell.length_c   1.000
_cell.angle_alpha   90.00
_cell.angle_beta   90.00
_cell.angle_gamma   90.00
#
_symmetry.space_group_name_H-M   'P 1'
#
loop_
_entity.id
_entity.type
_entity.pdbx_description
1 polymer ?
#
loop_
_entity_poly.entity_id
_entity_poly.type
_entity_poly.pdbx_seq_one_letter_code
_entity_poly.pdbx_strand_id
1 'polypeptide(L)'
;MTSTKEQAAISRLMGFLQEWDNASKAARSHMLDNFIKANQGKTGPELELEFSQGASLFLARLTSWLRLTYMYGMYLDQQLKSIGIFLSAASSHRYLIEFLEVGGVLTLLEILGLNQLKEEDKRESIKLLQLVANAGRKYKELICESYGVRSIAEFLANSKSEETQEQVQILLDSLGHGNPKYQNQVYKGLIALLPCTSPKAQQLSLQTLRTVQAIVGSAHPSIVDAVLGVLSSMHLEVQYEAIQLVKDLTAYEVRPALLKGLVELLKPPGKETARVKGKALEDPATLHLPEPLSVYVQQAAAAKTIGILAQESTKLAEEMIQLRVVHGLMCAMGNQDHTTCQRQASISLERDAKTLYMNMDAVQVDILASNKVNIPGSLASPEGMPPMEGPLLRTEWVFSENYSQ
;
A
#
# COMPACT_ATOMS: atom_id res chain seq x y z
N MET A 1 11.23 58.92 -8.36
CA MET A 1 10.43 59.43 -7.20
C MET A 1 9.29 58.45 -6.97
N THR A 2 9.30 57.72 -5.85
CA THR A 2 8.20 56.86 -5.45
C THR A 2 6.97 57.73 -5.18
N SER A 3 5.82 57.31 -5.72
CA SER A 3 4.52 57.99 -5.50
C SER A 3 4.19 58.02 -3.99
N THR A 4 3.55 59.09 -3.50
CA THR A 4 3.08 59.21 -2.11
C THR A 4 2.21 57.99 -1.69
N LYS A 5 1.51 57.38 -2.66
CA LYS A 5 0.72 56.14 -2.45
C LYS A 5 1.61 54.94 -2.22
N GLU A 6 2.72 54.79 -2.96
CA GLU A 6 3.71 53.69 -2.78
C GLU A 6 4.44 53.82 -1.45
N GLN A 7 4.80 55.05 -1.06
CA GLN A 7 5.42 55.30 0.24
C GLN A 7 4.50 54.92 1.44
N ALA A 8 3.21 55.26 1.31
CA ALA A 8 2.21 54.88 2.33
C ALA A 8 1.97 53.35 2.37
N ALA A 9 2.03 52.68 1.21
CA ALA A 9 1.91 51.23 1.14
C ALA A 9 3.10 50.51 1.74
N ILE A 10 4.33 50.97 1.45
CA ILE A 10 5.57 50.44 2.05
C ILE A 10 5.55 50.66 3.57
N SER A 11 5.12 51.84 4.06
CA SER A 11 5.02 52.12 5.50
C SER A 11 4.03 51.17 6.19
N ARG A 12 2.90 50.84 5.57
CA ARG A 12 1.95 49.87 6.13
C ARG A 12 2.57 48.47 6.21
N LEU A 13 3.26 48.01 5.17
CA LEU A 13 3.97 46.74 5.18
C LEU A 13 5.02 46.70 6.30
N MET A 14 5.83 47.73 6.40
CA MET A 14 6.88 47.81 7.46
C MET A 14 6.26 47.80 8.85
N GLY A 15 5.15 48.50 9.04
CA GLY A 15 4.39 48.48 10.29
C GLY A 15 3.87 47.08 10.63
N PHE A 16 3.28 46.39 9.68
CA PHE A 16 2.82 45.02 9.86
C PHE A 16 3.98 44.04 10.19
N LEU A 17 5.09 44.13 9.50
CA LEU A 17 6.26 43.27 9.76
C LEU A 17 6.87 43.56 11.13
N GLN A 18 6.91 44.83 11.54
CA GLN A 18 7.39 45.24 12.89
C GLN A 18 6.44 44.75 13.97
N GLU A 19 5.12 44.83 13.76
CA GLU A 19 4.12 44.29 14.66
C GLU A 19 4.30 42.78 14.79
N TRP A 20 4.48 42.05 13.70
CA TRP A 20 4.76 40.63 13.69
C TRP A 20 6.02 40.29 14.50
N ASP A 21 7.12 40.99 14.25
CA ASP A 21 8.41 40.73 14.89
C ASP A 21 8.34 40.90 16.40
N ASN A 22 7.57 41.87 16.89
CA ASN A 22 7.40 42.20 18.31
C ASN A 22 6.22 41.45 18.98
N ALA A 23 5.38 40.74 18.20
CA ALA A 23 4.18 40.12 18.70
C ALA A 23 4.49 38.91 19.61
N SER A 24 3.68 38.75 20.65
CA SER A 24 3.63 37.53 21.43
C SER A 24 3.12 36.35 20.58
N LYS A 25 3.35 35.11 21.02
CA LYS A 25 2.86 33.91 20.31
C LYS A 25 1.34 33.95 20.10
N ALA A 26 0.56 34.38 21.07
CA ALA A 26 -0.89 34.53 20.97
C ALA A 26 -1.29 35.63 19.99
N ALA A 27 -0.59 36.77 19.98
CA ALA A 27 -0.83 37.84 19.01
C ALA A 27 -0.52 37.40 17.60
N ARG A 28 0.57 36.65 17.36
CA ARG A 28 0.88 36.05 16.07
C ARG A 28 -0.20 35.11 15.60
N SER A 29 -0.73 34.25 16.48
CA SER A 29 -1.87 33.38 16.17
C SER A 29 -3.08 34.17 15.66
N HIS A 30 -3.44 35.27 16.34
CA HIS A 30 -4.54 36.11 15.91
C HIS A 30 -4.26 36.81 14.54
N MET A 31 -3.01 37.25 14.34
CA MET A 31 -2.58 37.80 13.04
C MET A 31 -2.69 36.76 11.93
N LEU A 32 -2.34 35.48 12.17
CA LEU A 32 -2.49 34.41 11.21
C LEU A 32 -3.97 34.11 10.89
N ASP A 33 -4.85 34.09 11.89
CA ASP A 33 -6.28 33.91 11.67
C ASP A 33 -6.86 34.99 10.76
N ASN A 34 -6.45 36.23 10.98
CA ASN A 34 -6.88 37.37 10.13
C ASN A 34 -6.26 37.23 8.72
N PHE A 35 -4.99 36.86 8.62
CA PHE A 35 -4.31 36.64 7.36
C PHE A 35 -5.00 35.54 6.53
N ILE A 36 -5.29 34.38 7.15
CA ILE A 36 -5.95 33.27 6.49
C ILE A 36 -7.34 33.72 5.94
N LYS A 37 -8.15 34.35 6.79
CA LYS A 37 -9.49 34.83 6.39
C LYS A 37 -9.45 35.83 5.25
N ALA A 38 -8.47 36.73 5.25
CA ALA A 38 -8.37 37.80 4.26
C ALA A 38 -7.75 37.35 2.92
N ASN A 39 -6.91 36.29 2.93
CA ASN A 39 -6.05 35.95 1.79
C ASN A 39 -6.31 34.55 1.18
N GLN A 40 -7.23 33.78 1.75
CA GLN A 40 -7.59 32.48 1.20
C GLN A 40 -8.08 32.60 -0.25
N GLY A 41 -7.45 31.88 -1.20
CA GLY A 41 -7.80 31.86 -2.59
C GLY A 41 -7.24 33.01 -3.43
N LYS A 42 -6.47 33.94 -2.84
CA LYS A 42 -5.82 35.02 -3.60
C LYS A 42 -4.71 34.48 -4.50
N THR A 43 -4.56 35.11 -5.65
CA THR A 43 -3.46 34.86 -6.58
C THR A 43 -2.17 35.56 -6.13
N GLY A 44 -1.01 35.18 -6.73
CA GLY A 44 0.27 35.82 -6.43
C GLY A 44 0.27 37.34 -6.63
N PRO A 45 -0.22 37.89 -7.76
CA PRO A 45 -0.34 39.33 -7.97
C PRO A 45 -1.23 40.04 -6.92
N GLU A 46 -2.31 39.41 -6.47
CA GLU A 46 -3.18 39.99 -5.44
C GLU A 46 -2.49 40.04 -4.09
N LEU A 47 -1.73 38.99 -3.72
CA LEU A 47 -0.90 38.96 -2.51
C LEU A 47 0.20 40.04 -2.56
N GLU A 48 0.89 40.17 -3.70
CA GLU A 48 1.92 41.21 -3.85
C GLU A 48 1.35 42.61 -3.79
N LEU A 49 0.15 42.83 -4.32
CA LEU A 49 -0.56 44.10 -4.20
C LEU A 49 -0.89 44.44 -2.73
N GLU A 50 -1.42 43.44 -1.99
CA GLU A 50 -1.76 43.60 -0.57
C GLU A 50 -0.54 43.94 0.28
N PHE A 51 0.58 43.25 0.02
CA PHE A 51 1.83 43.39 0.76
C PHE A 51 2.83 44.35 0.07
N SER A 52 2.36 45.22 -0.83
CA SER A 52 3.21 46.24 -1.47
C SER A 52 4.48 45.68 -2.09
N GLN A 53 4.38 44.57 -2.83
CA GLN A 53 5.48 43.82 -3.43
C GLN A 53 6.46 43.19 -2.41
N GLY A 54 6.06 43.08 -1.17
CA GLY A 54 6.88 42.51 -0.08
C GLY A 54 6.28 41.26 0.57
N ALA A 55 5.38 40.54 -0.10
CA ALA A 55 4.73 39.34 0.42
C ALA A 55 5.73 38.26 0.84
N SER A 56 6.82 38.10 0.10
CA SER A 56 7.91 37.17 0.44
C SER A 56 8.62 37.50 1.75
N LEU A 57 8.67 38.75 2.17
CA LEU A 57 9.25 39.13 3.48
C LEU A 57 8.44 38.56 4.65
N PHE A 58 7.13 38.47 4.48
CA PHE A 58 6.28 37.83 5.49
C PHE A 58 6.40 36.31 5.42
N LEU A 59 6.41 35.71 4.22
CA LEU A 59 6.65 34.28 4.06
C LEU A 59 7.95 33.83 4.71
N ALA A 60 9.05 34.56 4.54
CA ALA A 60 10.35 34.24 5.13
C ALA A 60 10.27 34.25 6.68
N ARG A 61 9.58 35.23 7.30
CA ARG A 61 9.38 35.29 8.74
C ARG A 61 8.53 34.13 9.24
N LEU A 62 7.46 33.83 8.51
CA LEU A 62 6.54 32.75 8.84
C LEU A 62 7.24 31.39 8.78
N THR A 63 8.03 31.14 7.72
CA THR A 63 8.81 29.91 7.57
C THR A 63 9.90 29.79 8.65
N SER A 64 10.57 30.89 8.99
CA SER A 64 11.55 30.91 10.09
C SER A 64 10.89 30.60 11.44
N TRP A 65 9.71 31.19 11.70
CA TRP A 65 8.95 30.88 12.92
C TRP A 65 8.49 29.43 12.95
N LEU A 66 8.02 28.88 11.85
CA LEU A 66 7.70 27.45 11.72
C LEU A 66 8.88 26.58 12.16
N ARG A 67 10.06 26.81 11.58
CA ARG A 67 11.28 26.05 11.88
C ARG A 67 11.71 26.10 13.35
N LEU A 68 11.42 27.19 14.02
CA LEU A 68 11.76 27.37 15.44
C LEU A 68 10.74 26.74 16.39
N THR A 69 9.51 26.51 15.93
CA THR A 69 8.39 26.18 16.84
C THR A 69 7.62 24.90 16.50
N TYR A 70 7.83 24.29 15.33
CA TYR A 70 7.07 23.10 14.88
C TYR A 70 7.07 21.96 15.90
N MET A 71 8.20 21.71 16.59
CA MET A 71 8.32 20.64 17.58
C MET A 71 7.36 20.79 18.76
N TYR A 72 6.91 21.98 19.06
CA TYR A 72 6.00 22.26 20.17
C TYR A 72 4.53 22.18 19.77
N GLY A 73 4.22 22.12 18.48
CA GLY A 73 2.86 22.04 17.94
C GLY A 73 1.97 23.26 18.23
N MET A 74 2.54 24.37 18.73
CA MET A 74 1.77 25.57 19.06
C MET A 74 1.42 26.34 17.79
N TYR A 75 0.10 26.48 17.54
CA TYR A 75 -0.42 27.19 16.37
C TYR A 75 0.12 26.67 15.03
N LEU A 76 0.52 25.39 15.00
CA LEU A 76 1.16 24.78 13.84
C LEU A 76 0.22 24.73 12.63
N ASP A 77 -1.04 24.35 12.85
CA ASP A 77 -2.11 24.38 11.86
C ASP A 77 -2.22 25.74 11.14
N GLN A 78 -2.26 26.84 11.91
CA GLN A 78 -2.34 28.19 11.35
C GLN A 78 -1.09 28.59 10.55
N GLN A 79 0.10 28.19 11.04
CA GLN A 79 1.37 28.44 10.32
C GLN A 79 1.37 27.70 8.98
N LEU A 80 1.01 26.41 8.96
CA LEU A 80 0.98 25.59 7.75
C LEU A 80 -0.06 26.09 6.75
N LYS A 81 -1.28 26.43 7.20
CA LYS A 81 -2.33 27.00 6.34
C LYS A 81 -1.91 28.33 5.75
N SER A 82 -1.25 29.19 6.52
CA SER A 82 -0.77 30.48 6.02
C SER A 82 0.33 30.32 4.97
N ILE A 83 1.28 29.40 5.16
CA ILE A 83 2.26 29.04 4.13
C ILE A 83 1.57 28.47 2.91
N GLY A 84 0.53 27.64 3.09
CA GLY A 84 -0.27 27.08 2.02
C GLY A 84 -0.89 28.13 1.08
N ILE A 85 -1.30 29.29 1.61
CA ILE A 85 -1.81 30.40 0.80
C ILE A 85 -0.75 30.89 -0.18
N PHE A 86 0.50 31.07 0.27
CA PHE A 86 1.60 31.48 -0.62
C PHE A 86 1.94 30.41 -1.65
N LEU A 87 2.03 29.15 -1.25
CA LEU A 87 2.43 28.05 -2.13
C LEU A 87 1.33 27.68 -3.15
N SER A 88 0.05 27.90 -2.83
CA SER A 88 -1.09 27.65 -3.72
C SER A 88 -1.39 28.82 -4.66
N ALA A 89 -0.83 30.00 -4.40
CA ALA A 89 -1.08 31.17 -5.22
C ALA A 89 -0.61 30.94 -6.66
N ALA A 90 -1.46 31.22 -7.63
CA ALA A 90 -1.11 31.11 -9.04
C ALA A 90 0.16 31.94 -9.35
N SER A 91 1.09 31.39 -10.13
CA SER A 91 2.44 31.97 -10.37
C SER A 91 3.37 32.03 -9.15
N SER A 92 3.15 31.18 -8.17
CA SER A 92 3.87 31.17 -6.90
C SER A 92 5.31 30.64 -6.92
N HIS A 93 5.93 30.50 -8.10
CA HIS A 93 7.26 29.90 -8.24
C HIS A 93 8.33 30.58 -7.35
N ARG A 94 8.21 31.88 -7.16
CA ARG A 94 9.07 32.67 -6.28
C ARG A 94 8.90 32.27 -4.82
N TYR A 95 7.66 32.21 -4.34
CA TYR A 95 7.38 31.82 -2.96
C TYR A 95 7.82 30.39 -2.65
N LEU A 96 7.63 29.49 -3.62
CA LEU A 96 8.10 28.12 -3.51
C LEU A 96 9.64 28.06 -3.34
N ILE A 97 10.41 28.78 -4.18
CA ILE A 97 11.87 28.81 -4.08
C ILE A 97 12.30 29.33 -2.70
N GLU A 98 11.73 30.45 -2.25
CA GLU A 98 12.05 31.05 -0.95
C GLU A 98 11.74 30.10 0.22
N PHE A 99 10.61 29.39 0.16
CA PHE A 99 10.24 28.35 1.15
C PHE A 99 11.26 27.20 1.18
N LEU A 100 11.72 26.77 0.00
CA LEU A 100 12.68 25.68 -0.13
C LEU A 100 14.09 26.09 0.37
N GLU A 101 14.54 27.31 0.05
CA GLU A 101 15.84 27.82 0.47
C GLU A 101 15.96 27.92 1.99
N VAL A 102 14.87 28.19 2.70
CA VAL A 102 14.82 28.21 4.15
C VAL A 102 14.74 26.79 4.76
N GLY A 103 14.65 25.73 3.91
CA GLY A 103 14.58 24.34 4.39
C GLY A 103 13.15 23.87 4.74
N GLY A 104 12.16 24.45 4.10
CA GLY A 104 10.74 24.14 4.36
C GLY A 104 10.36 22.68 4.17
N VAL A 105 10.86 22.02 3.09
CA VAL A 105 10.56 20.60 2.83
C VAL A 105 11.05 19.71 3.97
N LEU A 106 12.27 19.91 4.46
CA LEU A 106 12.82 19.11 5.54
C LEU A 106 11.97 19.26 6.80
N THR A 107 11.56 20.51 7.13
CA THR A 107 10.69 20.79 8.28
C THR A 107 9.33 20.06 8.15
N LEU A 108 8.70 20.07 6.94
CA LEU A 108 7.45 19.35 6.72
C LEU A 108 7.60 17.84 6.92
N LEU A 109 8.70 17.26 6.45
CA LEU A 109 8.98 15.82 6.62
C LEU A 109 9.26 15.46 8.10
N GLU A 110 9.94 16.31 8.84
CA GLU A 110 10.18 16.13 10.27
C GLU A 110 8.87 16.19 11.07
N ILE A 111 7.93 17.08 10.72
CA ILE A 111 6.58 17.13 11.33
C ILE A 111 5.87 15.79 11.26
N LEU A 112 5.98 15.06 10.15
CA LEU A 112 5.32 13.75 9.97
C LEU A 112 5.82 12.70 10.98
N GLY A 113 7.10 12.75 11.36
CA GLY A 113 7.73 11.79 12.28
C GLY A 113 7.47 12.10 13.78
N LEU A 114 6.96 13.27 14.14
CA LEU A 114 6.80 13.67 15.54
C LEU A 114 5.50 13.13 16.14
N ASN A 115 5.61 12.18 17.08
CA ASN A 115 4.44 11.52 17.70
C ASN A 115 3.57 12.46 18.56
N GLN A 116 4.13 13.52 19.10
CA GLN A 116 3.42 14.48 19.94
C GLN A 116 2.53 15.47 19.17
N LEU A 117 2.67 15.55 17.85
CA LEU A 117 1.88 16.45 17.02
C LEU A 117 0.54 15.83 16.63
N LYS A 118 -0.46 16.71 16.45
CA LYS A 118 -1.79 16.32 16.02
C LYS A 118 -1.80 15.81 14.58
N GLU A 119 -2.72 14.91 14.28
CA GLU A 119 -2.86 14.37 12.93
C GLU A 119 -3.28 15.43 11.91
N GLU A 120 -4.09 16.42 12.33
CA GLU A 120 -4.49 17.55 11.49
C GLU A 120 -3.27 18.37 11.03
N ASP A 121 -2.30 18.63 11.93
CA ASP A 121 -1.05 19.34 11.60
C ASP A 121 -0.24 18.56 10.55
N LYS A 122 -0.12 17.24 10.74
CA LYS A 122 0.57 16.36 9.79
C LYS A 122 -0.14 16.31 8.44
N ARG A 123 -1.46 16.28 8.43
CA ARG A 123 -2.26 16.35 7.21
C ARG A 123 -2.02 17.66 6.45
N GLU A 124 -1.98 18.79 7.13
CA GLU A 124 -1.63 20.08 6.49
C GLU A 124 -0.20 20.03 5.91
N SER A 125 0.76 19.40 6.61
CA SER A 125 2.12 19.19 6.07
C SER A 125 2.10 18.34 4.79
N ILE A 126 1.27 17.29 4.71
CA ILE A 126 1.10 16.48 3.47
C ILE A 126 0.54 17.33 2.34
N LYS A 127 -0.45 18.17 2.60
CA LYS A 127 -0.99 19.08 1.57
C LYS A 127 0.07 20.03 1.02
N LEU A 128 0.92 20.58 1.89
CA LEU A 128 2.03 21.42 1.45
C LEU A 128 3.06 20.65 0.63
N LEU A 129 3.41 19.43 1.03
CA LEU A 129 4.28 18.56 0.25
C LEU A 129 3.68 18.21 -1.13
N GLN A 130 2.35 18.05 -1.22
CA GLN A 130 1.66 17.87 -2.50
C GLN A 130 1.79 19.13 -3.39
N LEU A 131 1.62 20.33 -2.84
CA LEU A 131 1.83 21.58 -3.57
C LEU A 131 3.26 21.67 -4.11
N VAL A 132 4.25 21.33 -3.29
CA VAL A 132 5.67 21.28 -3.69
C VAL A 132 5.88 20.26 -4.81
N ALA A 133 5.37 19.03 -4.66
CA ALA A 133 5.51 17.96 -5.66
C ALA A 133 4.87 18.31 -7.00
N ASN A 134 3.69 18.96 -6.97
CA ASN A 134 2.94 19.36 -8.16
C ASN A 134 3.61 20.52 -8.92
N ALA A 135 4.51 21.26 -8.30
CA ALA A 135 5.24 22.32 -8.96
C ALA A 135 6.28 21.83 -9.99
N GLY A 136 6.61 20.53 -10.01
CA GLY A 136 7.40 19.91 -11.05
C GLY A 136 8.39 18.85 -10.57
N ARG A 137 9.00 18.16 -11.55
CA ARG A 137 9.89 17.02 -11.34
C ARG A 137 11.02 17.29 -10.33
N LYS A 138 11.74 18.41 -10.48
CA LYS A 138 12.87 18.73 -9.59
C LYS A 138 12.48 18.81 -8.11
N TYR A 139 11.23 19.18 -7.83
CA TYR A 139 10.71 19.27 -6.47
C TYR A 139 10.30 17.91 -5.91
N LYS A 140 9.79 17.02 -6.78
CA LYS A 140 9.60 15.60 -6.42
C LYS A 140 10.94 14.94 -6.06
N GLU A 141 11.98 15.20 -6.85
CA GLU A 141 13.33 14.71 -6.59
C GLU A 141 13.85 15.23 -5.24
N LEU A 142 13.66 16.53 -4.94
CA LEU A 142 14.05 17.13 -3.66
C LEU A 142 13.37 16.48 -2.46
N ILE A 143 12.07 16.20 -2.53
CA ILE A 143 11.34 15.49 -1.47
C ILE A 143 11.95 14.10 -1.26
N CYS A 144 12.24 13.37 -2.33
CA CYS A 144 12.84 12.04 -2.24
C CYS A 144 14.27 12.06 -1.69
N GLU A 145 15.08 13.03 -2.08
CA GLU A 145 16.47 13.24 -1.60
C GLU A 145 16.50 13.47 -0.09
N SER A 146 15.49 14.13 0.46
CA SER A 146 15.36 14.44 1.89
C SER A 146 14.79 13.28 2.72
N TYR A 147 14.93 12.03 2.29
CA TYR A 147 14.32 10.84 2.92
C TYR A 147 12.78 10.86 2.95
N GLY A 148 12.15 11.68 2.10
CA GLY A 148 10.72 11.91 2.11
C GLY A 148 9.90 10.65 1.87
N VAL A 149 10.32 9.76 0.97
CA VAL A 149 9.61 8.50 0.69
C VAL A 149 9.42 7.70 1.98
N ARG A 150 10.48 7.57 2.79
CA ARG A 150 10.43 6.83 4.05
C ARG A 150 9.51 7.52 5.07
N SER A 151 9.68 8.81 5.30
CA SER A 151 8.90 9.57 6.29
C SER A 151 7.41 9.57 5.94
N ILE A 152 7.07 9.73 4.65
CA ILE A 152 5.70 9.73 4.15
C ILE A 152 5.09 8.31 4.29
N ALA A 153 5.86 7.27 3.94
CA ALA A 153 5.44 5.88 4.06
C ALA A 153 5.20 5.48 5.54
N GLU A 154 6.12 5.81 6.44
CA GLU A 154 5.94 5.55 7.88
C GLU A 154 4.72 6.30 8.43
N PHE A 155 4.45 7.51 7.97
CA PHE A 155 3.25 8.24 8.36
C PHE A 155 1.97 7.56 7.83
N LEU A 156 1.96 7.07 6.59
CA LEU A 156 0.83 6.29 6.04
C LEU A 156 0.49 5.09 6.92
N ALA A 157 1.51 4.33 7.34
CA ALA A 157 1.33 3.14 8.17
C ALA A 157 0.77 3.46 9.57
N ASN A 158 1.13 4.62 10.15
CA ASN A 158 0.80 4.98 11.52
C ASN A 158 -0.42 5.90 11.65
N SER A 159 -0.88 6.53 10.58
CA SER A 159 -2.08 7.38 10.57
C SER A 159 -3.33 6.57 10.91
N LYS A 160 -4.23 7.18 11.67
CA LYS A 160 -5.51 6.58 12.07
C LYS A 160 -6.70 7.12 11.29
N SER A 161 -6.50 8.18 10.51
CA SER A 161 -7.54 8.81 9.69
C SER A 161 -7.45 8.30 8.26
N GLU A 162 -8.51 7.65 7.78
CA GLU A 162 -8.58 7.17 6.38
C GLU A 162 -8.46 8.32 5.39
N GLU A 163 -9.08 9.47 5.67
CA GLU A 163 -8.95 10.67 4.83
C GLU A 163 -7.49 11.13 4.71
N THR A 164 -6.76 11.10 5.83
CA THR A 164 -5.34 11.45 5.84
C THR A 164 -4.52 10.43 5.05
N GLN A 165 -4.80 9.14 5.22
CA GLN A 165 -4.13 8.07 4.48
C GLN A 165 -4.34 8.20 2.96
N GLU A 166 -5.53 8.58 2.51
CA GLU A 166 -5.82 8.86 1.09
C GLU A 166 -5.02 10.06 0.56
N GLN A 167 -4.88 11.12 1.36
CA GLN A 167 -4.02 12.26 0.98
C GLN A 167 -2.55 11.85 0.86
N VAL A 168 -2.07 11.00 1.76
CA VAL A 168 -0.69 10.46 1.70
C VAL A 168 -0.50 9.58 0.47
N GLN A 169 -1.49 8.75 0.12
CA GLN A 169 -1.46 7.96 -1.11
C GLN A 169 -1.28 8.82 -2.35
N ILE A 170 -2.07 9.90 -2.47
CA ILE A 170 -1.99 10.82 -3.61
C ILE A 170 -0.56 11.39 -3.74
N LEU A 171 0.08 11.73 -2.61
CA LEU A 171 1.45 12.20 -2.62
C LEU A 171 2.45 11.12 -3.08
N LEU A 172 2.37 9.90 -2.52
CA LEU A 172 3.24 8.79 -2.90
C LEU A 172 3.08 8.43 -4.37
N ASP A 173 1.85 8.38 -4.87
CA ASP A 173 1.56 8.16 -6.29
C ASP A 173 2.21 9.25 -7.15
N SER A 174 2.03 10.52 -6.80
CA SER A 174 2.68 11.64 -7.47
C SER A 174 4.21 11.53 -7.49
N LEU A 175 4.83 11.10 -6.39
CA LEU A 175 6.29 10.92 -6.32
C LEU A 175 6.78 9.76 -7.18
N GLY A 176 5.96 8.75 -7.43
CA GLY A 176 6.24 7.63 -8.34
C GLY A 176 6.12 8.00 -9.81
N HIS A 177 5.30 9.02 -10.13
CA HIS A 177 5.01 9.44 -11.49
C HIS A 177 5.91 10.60 -11.95
N GLY A 178 6.48 10.46 -13.15
CA GLY A 178 7.32 11.52 -13.75
C GLY A 178 8.62 11.82 -12.97
N ASN A 179 9.13 10.83 -12.22
CA ASN A 179 10.30 10.94 -11.36
C ASN A 179 11.25 9.75 -11.56
N PRO A 180 11.84 9.56 -12.75
CA PRO A 180 12.63 8.37 -13.09
C PRO A 180 13.84 8.16 -12.17
N LYS A 181 14.37 9.20 -11.54
CA LYS A 181 15.50 9.09 -10.60
C LYS A 181 15.12 8.35 -9.32
N TYR A 182 13.89 8.54 -8.82
CA TYR A 182 13.45 8.02 -7.51
C TYR A 182 12.25 7.06 -7.57
N GLN A 183 11.67 6.79 -8.76
CA GLN A 183 10.53 5.88 -8.90
C GLN A 183 10.79 4.50 -8.28
N ASN A 184 12.00 3.95 -8.43
CA ASN A 184 12.39 2.69 -7.81
C ASN A 184 12.47 2.78 -6.28
N GLN A 185 12.84 3.93 -5.71
CA GLN A 185 12.84 4.15 -4.27
C GLN A 185 11.41 4.21 -3.73
N VAL A 186 10.50 4.90 -4.43
CA VAL A 186 9.07 4.93 -4.10
C VAL A 186 8.48 3.52 -4.15
N TYR A 187 8.77 2.77 -5.21
CA TYR A 187 8.34 1.38 -5.37
C TYR A 187 8.79 0.49 -4.21
N LYS A 188 10.07 0.54 -3.84
CA LYS A 188 10.60 -0.22 -2.69
C LYS A 188 10.00 0.24 -1.35
N GLY A 189 9.76 1.53 -1.19
CA GLY A 189 9.10 2.08 -0.01
C GLY A 189 7.67 1.57 0.16
N LEU A 190 6.91 1.46 -0.94
CA LEU A 190 5.57 0.90 -0.95
C LEU A 190 5.57 -0.61 -0.63
N ILE A 191 6.53 -1.39 -1.16
CA ILE A 191 6.69 -2.81 -0.80
C ILE A 191 6.94 -2.95 0.71
N ALA A 192 7.81 -2.11 1.28
CA ALA A 192 8.14 -2.13 2.70
C ALA A 192 6.95 -1.78 3.61
N LEU A 193 5.90 -1.13 3.09
CA LEU A 193 4.67 -0.83 3.82
C LEU A 193 3.71 -2.01 3.94
N LEU A 194 3.77 -2.99 3.04
CA LEU A 194 2.78 -4.08 2.99
C LEU A 194 2.64 -4.87 4.29
N PRO A 195 3.70 -5.11 5.10
CA PRO A 195 3.56 -5.78 6.39
C PRO A 195 3.00 -4.89 7.53
N CYS A 196 2.59 -3.65 7.26
CA CYS A 196 2.02 -2.78 8.30
C CYS A 196 0.69 -3.32 8.86
N THR A 197 0.30 -2.82 10.04
CA THR A 197 -0.91 -3.29 10.74
C THR A 197 -2.19 -2.55 10.32
N SER A 198 -2.10 -1.46 9.55
CA SER A 198 -3.25 -0.69 9.08
C SER A 198 -3.81 -1.28 7.78
N PRO A 199 -5.05 -1.83 7.78
CA PRO A 199 -5.64 -2.40 6.58
C PRO A 199 -5.83 -1.37 5.46
N LYS A 200 -6.24 -0.16 5.81
CA LYS A 200 -6.40 0.92 4.84
C LYS A 200 -5.06 1.30 4.20
N ALA A 201 -3.99 1.42 5.00
CA ALA A 201 -2.65 1.68 4.47
C ALA A 201 -2.15 0.54 3.55
N GLN A 202 -2.42 -0.72 3.90
CA GLN A 202 -2.12 -1.87 3.04
C GLN A 202 -2.87 -1.76 1.71
N GLN A 203 -4.18 -1.53 1.75
CA GLN A 203 -5.02 -1.36 0.55
C GLN A 203 -4.47 -0.27 -0.36
N LEU A 204 -4.25 0.93 0.19
CA LEU A 204 -3.76 2.08 -0.57
C LEU A 204 -2.35 1.85 -1.15
N SER A 205 -1.47 1.17 -0.39
CA SER A 205 -0.13 0.79 -0.88
C SER A 205 -0.18 -0.19 -2.03
N LEU A 206 -1.08 -1.20 -1.98
CA LEU A 206 -1.29 -2.15 -3.06
C LEU A 206 -1.80 -1.47 -4.33
N GLN A 207 -2.76 -0.55 -4.21
CA GLN A 207 -3.28 0.23 -5.34
C GLN A 207 -2.17 1.07 -5.99
N THR A 208 -1.38 1.77 -5.18
CA THR A 208 -0.27 2.58 -5.69
C THR A 208 0.85 1.73 -6.27
N LEU A 209 1.13 0.55 -5.69
CA LEU A 209 2.10 -0.39 -6.26
C LEU A 209 1.72 -0.83 -7.67
N ARG A 210 0.44 -1.05 -7.96
CA ARG A 210 -0.02 -1.44 -9.30
C ARG A 210 0.26 -0.34 -10.32
N THR A 211 -0.02 0.92 -9.99
CA THR A 211 0.26 2.06 -10.88
C THR A 211 1.76 2.28 -11.08
N VAL A 212 2.53 2.25 -10.00
CA VAL A 212 3.99 2.45 -10.04
C VAL A 212 4.71 1.26 -10.72
N GLN A 213 4.23 0.02 -10.52
CA GLN A 213 4.76 -1.18 -11.19
C GLN A 213 4.74 -1.06 -12.71
N ALA A 214 3.64 -0.55 -13.26
CA ALA A 214 3.49 -0.34 -14.70
C ALA A 214 4.50 0.69 -15.25
N ILE A 215 4.88 1.67 -14.43
CA ILE A 215 5.86 2.71 -14.80
C ILE A 215 7.29 2.20 -14.68
N VAL A 216 7.60 1.48 -13.61
CA VAL A 216 8.92 0.90 -13.36
C VAL A 216 9.26 -0.16 -14.40
N GLY A 217 8.27 -0.93 -14.86
CA GLY A 217 8.41 -1.93 -15.93
C GLY A 217 9.22 -3.17 -15.56
N SER A 218 9.73 -3.27 -14.32
CA SER A 218 10.42 -4.44 -13.79
C SER A 218 9.97 -4.69 -12.35
N ALA A 219 9.99 -5.93 -11.88
CA ALA A 219 9.54 -6.29 -10.55
C ALA A 219 10.72 -6.58 -9.62
N HIS A 220 10.75 -5.96 -8.44
CA HIS A 220 11.75 -6.27 -7.43
C HIS A 220 11.41 -7.58 -6.73
N PRO A 221 12.35 -8.54 -6.55
CA PRO A 221 12.06 -9.86 -5.96
C PRO A 221 11.35 -9.82 -4.60
N SER A 222 11.64 -8.83 -3.76
CA SER A 222 11.01 -8.69 -2.43
C SER A 222 9.50 -8.47 -2.47
N ILE A 223 8.92 -8.13 -3.63
CA ILE A 223 7.46 -7.96 -3.74
C ILE A 223 6.72 -9.28 -3.58
N VAL A 224 7.34 -10.40 -3.95
CA VAL A 224 6.74 -11.73 -3.88
C VAL A 224 6.36 -12.07 -2.44
N ASP A 225 7.32 -12.05 -1.53
CA ASP A 225 7.07 -12.39 -0.13
C ASP A 225 6.12 -11.38 0.53
N ALA A 226 6.25 -10.10 0.18
CA ALA A 226 5.42 -9.05 0.73
C ALA A 226 3.93 -9.21 0.30
N VAL A 227 3.65 -9.43 -0.98
CA VAL A 227 2.27 -9.59 -1.48
C VAL A 227 1.64 -10.91 -1.02
N LEU A 228 2.42 -11.99 -0.97
CA LEU A 228 1.95 -13.28 -0.44
C LEU A 228 1.64 -13.18 1.06
N GLY A 229 2.44 -12.43 1.81
CA GLY A 229 2.19 -12.17 3.23
C GLY A 229 0.86 -11.45 3.47
N VAL A 230 0.53 -10.47 2.63
CA VAL A 230 -0.73 -9.70 2.75
C VAL A 230 -1.98 -10.54 2.50
N LEU A 231 -1.89 -11.66 1.79
CA LEU A 231 -3.01 -12.60 1.60
C LEU A 231 -3.54 -13.17 2.93
N SER A 232 -2.78 -13.08 4.02
CA SER A 232 -3.22 -13.44 5.37
C SER A 232 -4.17 -12.43 6.02
N SER A 233 -4.39 -11.25 5.39
CA SER A 233 -5.29 -10.21 5.89
C SER A 233 -6.74 -10.72 5.94
N MET A 234 -7.46 -10.38 7.01
CA MET A 234 -8.89 -10.68 7.14
C MET A 234 -9.79 -9.64 6.43
N HIS A 235 -9.19 -8.56 5.92
CA HIS A 235 -9.90 -7.49 5.23
C HIS A 235 -10.03 -7.81 3.74
N LEU A 236 -11.26 -7.91 3.26
CA LEU A 236 -11.57 -8.34 1.89
C LEU A 236 -11.02 -7.37 0.84
N GLU A 237 -11.03 -6.08 1.13
CA GLU A 237 -10.50 -5.04 0.26
C GLU A 237 -8.99 -5.20 0.06
N VAL A 238 -8.27 -5.53 1.13
CA VAL A 238 -6.83 -5.77 1.09
C VAL A 238 -6.52 -7.03 0.29
N GLN A 239 -7.25 -8.13 0.55
CA GLN A 239 -7.10 -9.36 -0.23
C GLN A 239 -7.41 -9.14 -1.72
N TYR A 240 -8.45 -8.37 -2.03
CA TYR A 240 -8.82 -8.06 -3.40
C TYR A 240 -7.67 -7.35 -4.12
N GLU A 241 -7.14 -6.27 -3.55
CA GLU A 241 -6.04 -5.52 -4.16
C GLU A 241 -4.75 -6.35 -4.26
N ALA A 242 -4.48 -7.20 -3.25
CA ALA A 242 -3.35 -8.13 -3.31
C ALA A 242 -3.48 -9.11 -4.47
N ILE A 243 -4.67 -9.69 -4.69
CA ILE A 243 -4.94 -10.59 -5.82
C ILE A 243 -4.79 -9.84 -7.15
N GLN A 244 -5.27 -8.60 -7.26
CA GLN A 244 -5.08 -7.81 -8.48
C GLN A 244 -3.59 -7.55 -8.76
N LEU A 245 -2.81 -7.21 -7.73
CA LEU A 245 -1.37 -7.04 -7.87
C LEU A 245 -0.67 -8.36 -8.27
N VAL A 246 -1.05 -9.49 -7.68
CA VAL A 246 -0.55 -10.82 -8.07
C VAL A 246 -0.80 -11.07 -9.56
N LYS A 247 -1.99 -10.76 -10.07
CA LYS A 247 -2.32 -10.89 -11.50
C LYS A 247 -1.38 -10.04 -12.36
N ASP A 248 -1.21 -8.76 -12.00
CA ASP A 248 -0.33 -7.86 -12.74
C ASP A 248 1.14 -8.36 -12.73
N LEU A 249 1.60 -8.92 -11.61
CA LEU A 249 2.95 -9.45 -11.45
C LEU A 249 3.25 -10.71 -12.28
N THR A 250 2.24 -11.43 -12.76
CA THR A 250 2.44 -12.59 -13.65
C THR A 250 3.06 -12.23 -14.99
N ALA A 251 3.02 -10.95 -15.38
CA ALA A 251 3.65 -10.46 -16.61
C ALA A 251 5.16 -10.20 -16.47
N TYR A 252 5.70 -10.25 -15.23
CA TYR A 252 7.08 -9.87 -14.92
C TYR A 252 7.95 -11.09 -14.57
N GLU A 253 9.26 -10.85 -14.44
CA GLU A 253 10.28 -11.86 -14.16
C GLU A 253 10.10 -12.58 -12.81
N VAL A 254 9.33 -12.02 -11.88
CA VAL A 254 9.03 -12.63 -10.58
C VAL A 254 7.96 -13.73 -10.65
N ARG A 255 7.32 -13.92 -11.81
CA ARG A 255 6.25 -14.91 -12.01
C ARG A 255 6.59 -16.31 -11.48
N PRO A 256 7.74 -16.93 -11.79
CA PRO A 256 8.01 -18.29 -11.32
C PRO A 256 8.08 -18.38 -9.79
N ALA A 257 8.68 -17.39 -9.13
CA ALA A 257 8.76 -17.31 -7.68
C ALA A 257 7.37 -17.10 -7.06
N LEU A 258 6.55 -16.25 -7.69
CA LEU A 258 5.19 -15.94 -7.25
C LEU A 258 4.27 -17.17 -7.34
N LEU A 259 4.28 -17.89 -8.46
CA LEU A 259 3.48 -19.11 -8.64
C LEU A 259 3.93 -20.20 -7.66
N LYS A 260 5.24 -20.39 -7.49
CA LYS A 260 5.78 -21.31 -6.50
C LYS A 260 5.33 -20.97 -5.09
N GLY A 261 5.43 -19.72 -4.70
CA GLY A 261 4.98 -19.25 -3.39
C GLY A 261 3.48 -19.47 -3.15
N LEU A 262 2.62 -19.20 -4.14
CA LEU A 262 1.19 -19.48 -4.05
C LEU A 262 0.89 -20.96 -3.83
N VAL A 263 1.58 -21.87 -4.56
CA VAL A 263 1.40 -23.31 -4.40
C VAL A 263 1.93 -23.80 -3.05
N GLU A 264 3.01 -23.21 -2.55
CA GLU A 264 3.54 -23.53 -1.21
C GLU A 264 2.59 -23.16 -0.08
N LEU A 265 1.85 -22.06 -0.22
CA LEU A 265 0.83 -21.64 0.74
C LEU A 265 -0.37 -22.61 0.85
N LEU A 266 -0.59 -23.48 -0.14
CA LEU A 266 -1.64 -24.51 -0.08
C LEU A 266 -1.27 -25.68 0.85
N LYS A 267 0.00 -25.88 1.15
CA LYS A 267 0.43 -26.97 2.02
C LYS A 267 -0.02 -26.72 3.45
N PRO A 268 -0.46 -27.76 4.16
CA PRO A 268 -0.74 -27.61 5.58
C PRO A 268 0.55 -27.15 6.28
N PRO A 269 0.46 -26.25 7.25
CA PRO A 269 1.61 -25.81 8.01
C PRO A 269 2.27 -27.01 8.68
N GLY A 270 3.52 -27.29 8.29
CA GLY A 270 4.27 -28.43 8.84
C GLY A 270 4.66 -28.15 10.29
N LYS A 271 4.65 -29.20 11.12
CA LYS A 271 5.14 -29.15 12.51
C LYS A 271 6.56 -28.62 12.67
N GLU A 272 7.32 -28.50 11.60
CA GLU A 272 8.70 -27.98 11.60
C GLU A 272 8.80 -26.44 11.53
N THR A 273 7.83 -25.76 10.92
CA THR A 273 7.85 -24.28 10.82
C THR A 273 7.51 -23.60 12.15
N ALA A 274 6.80 -24.27 13.03
CA ALA A 274 6.55 -23.80 14.40
C ALA A 274 7.84 -23.77 15.28
N ARG A 275 8.83 -24.62 14.97
CA ARG A 275 10.10 -24.69 15.73
C ARG A 275 11.09 -23.55 15.45
N VAL A 276 11.02 -22.89 14.31
CA VAL A 276 12.00 -21.86 13.92
C VAL A 276 11.66 -20.48 14.49
N LYS A 277 10.40 -20.20 14.83
CA LYS A 277 9.98 -18.90 15.41
C LYS A 277 9.94 -18.84 16.94
N GLY A 278 10.22 -19.93 17.63
CA GLY A 278 10.06 -20.04 19.10
C GLY A 278 11.23 -20.67 19.83
N LYS A 279 12.48 -20.19 19.66
CA LYS A 279 13.54 -20.44 20.64
C LYS A 279 13.53 -19.36 21.72
N ALA A 280 12.51 -19.40 22.57
CA ALA A 280 12.55 -18.77 23.89
C ALA A 280 11.63 -19.55 24.82
N LEU A 281 12.23 -20.33 25.75
CA LEU A 281 11.66 -20.97 26.93
C LEU A 281 10.47 -21.93 26.67
N GLU A 282 10.79 -23.20 26.51
CA GLU A 282 9.84 -24.31 26.57
C GLU A 282 9.40 -24.55 28.02
N ASP A 283 8.15 -24.24 28.31
CA ASP A 283 7.41 -24.78 29.44
C ASP A 283 6.66 -26.04 28.92
N PRO A 284 6.83 -27.23 29.51
CA PRO A 284 6.25 -28.48 29.00
C PRO A 284 4.74 -28.58 29.09
N ALA A 285 4.06 -27.57 29.61
CA ALA A 285 2.60 -27.48 29.76
C ALA A 285 1.86 -26.70 28.67
N THR A 286 2.53 -26.20 27.63
CA THR A 286 1.85 -25.55 26.52
C THR A 286 1.20 -26.59 25.61
N LEU A 287 -0.04 -26.91 25.94
CA LEU A 287 -1.04 -27.51 25.06
C LEU A 287 -0.95 -26.88 23.66
N HIS A 288 -1.11 -27.72 22.62
CA HIS A 288 -1.25 -27.32 21.22
C HIS A 288 -2.15 -26.08 21.07
N LEU A 289 -1.55 -24.90 21.00
CA LEU A 289 -2.26 -23.71 20.58
C LEU A 289 -2.68 -23.94 19.12
N PRO A 290 -3.97 -23.80 18.79
CA PRO A 290 -4.42 -23.88 17.41
C PRO A 290 -3.62 -22.87 16.58
N GLU A 291 -3.22 -23.30 15.39
CA GLU A 291 -2.51 -22.41 14.47
C GLU A 291 -3.30 -21.11 14.25
N PRO A 292 -2.62 -19.97 14.12
CA PRO A 292 -3.33 -18.70 14.01
C PRO A 292 -4.23 -18.72 12.78
N LEU A 293 -5.48 -18.27 12.93
CA LEU A 293 -6.50 -18.20 11.88
C LEU A 293 -5.98 -17.55 10.58
N SER A 294 -5.03 -16.63 10.70
CA SER A 294 -4.39 -15.95 9.57
C SER A 294 -3.71 -16.90 8.57
N VAL A 295 -3.21 -18.06 9.01
CA VAL A 295 -2.60 -19.06 8.12
C VAL A 295 -3.65 -19.68 7.20
N TYR A 296 -4.81 -20.00 7.73
CA TYR A 296 -5.89 -20.59 6.95
C TYR A 296 -6.58 -19.58 6.04
N VAL A 297 -6.66 -18.32 6.49
CA VAL A 297 -7.12 -17.20 5.65
C VAL A 297 -6.17 -17.04 4.46
N GLN A 298 -4.85 -17.10 4.69
CA GLN A 298 -3.85 -17.02 3.64
C GLN A 298 -3.95 -18.20 2.67
N GLN A 299 -4.11 -19.43 3.18
CA GLN A 299 -4.32 -20.63 2.39
C GLN A 299 -5.58 -20.52 1.49
N ALA A 300 -6.69 -20.05 2.06
CA ALA A 300 -7.92 -19.83 1.29
C ALA A 300 -7.77 -18.76 0.20
N ALA A 301 -7.08 -17.65 0.53
CA ALA A 301 -6.80 -16.58 -0.43
C ALA A 301 -5.85 -17.04 -1.53
N ALA A 302 -4.83 -17.85 -1.20
CA ALA A 302 -3.94 -18.45 -2.18
C ALA A 302 -4.70 -19.41 -3.13
N ALA A 303 -5.56 -20.27 -2.61
CA ALA A 303 -6.41 -21.15 -3.41
C ALA A 303 -7.31 -20.34 -4.36
N LYS A 304 -7.97 -19.29 -3.86
CA LYS A 304 -8.79 -18.39 -4.66
C LYS A 304 -7.99 -17.73 -5.78
N THR A 305 -6.79 -17.26 -5.48
CA THR A 305 -5.89 -16.59 -6.45
C THR A 305 -5.50 -17.55 -7.56
N ILE A 306 -5.11 -18.77 -7.21
CA ILE A 306 -4.75 -19.84 -8.17
C ILE A 306 -5.92 -20.09 -9.14
N GLY A 307 -7.14 -20.25 -8.63
CA GLY A 307 -8.30 -20.47 -9.48
C GLY A 307 -8.62 -19.29 -10.40
N ILE A 308 -8.32 -18.05 -9.99
CA ILE A 308 -8.46 -16.87 -10.84
C ILE A 308 -7.39 -16.88 -11.95
N LEU A 309 -6.12 -17.13 -11.61
CA LEU A 309 -5.02 -17.17 -12.56
C LEU A 309 -5.20 -18.27 -13.62
N ALA A 310 -5.67 -19.44 -13.22
CA ALA A 310 -5.95 -20.56 -14.12
C ALA A 310 -7.05 -20.24 -15.14
N GLN A 311 -8.07 -19.46 -14.74
CA GLN A 311 -9.12 -19.01 -15.65
C GLN A 311 -8.64 -17.94 -16.65
N GLU A 312 -7.68 -17.12 -16.26
CA GLU A 312 -7.20 -16.02 -17.11
C GLU A 312 -6.19 -16.50 -18.17
N SER A 313 -5.42 -17.55 -17.89
CA SER A 313 -4.38 -18.02 -18.78
C SER A 313 -4.13 -19.51 -18.63
N THR A 314 -4.33 -20.25 -19.73
CA THR A 314 -3.98 -21.67 -19.82
C THR A 314 -2.50 -21.92 -19.57
N LYS A 315 -1.63 -21.02 -20.02
CA LYS A 315 -0.18 -21.10 -19.77
C LYS A 315 0.15 -21.02 -18.27
N LEU A 316 -0.52 -20.14 -17.51
CA LEU A 316 -0.33 -20.08 -16.07
C LEU A 316 -0.84 -21.34 -15.38
N ALA A 317 -1.97 -21.88 -15.83
CA ALA A 317 -2.47 -23.15 -15.33
C ALA A 317 -1.46 -24.29 -15.56
N GLU A 318 -0.89 -24.40 -16.75
CA GLU A 318 0.15 -25.40 -17.08
C GLU A 318 1.40 -25.24 -16.18
N GLU A 319 1.89 -24.01 -16.01
CA GLU A 319 3.02 -23.72 -15.10
C GLU A 319 2.72 -24.13 -13.65
N MET A 320 1.49 -23.87 -13.15
CA MET A 320 1.08 -24.26 -11.81
C MET A 320 0.92 -25.78 -11.65
N ILE A 321 0.50 -26.50 -12.69
CA ILE A 321 0.45 -27.96 -12.69
C ILE A 321 1.84 -28.56 -12.51
N GLN A 322 2.84 -28.04 -13.23
CA GLN A 322 4.23 -28.45 -13.05
C GLN A 322 4.75 -28.24 -11.62
N LEU A 323 4.17 -27.26 -10.91
CA LEU A 323 4.43 -26.98 -9.49
C LEU A 323 3.58 -27.86 -8.54
N ARG A 324 2.79 -28.82 -9.07
CA ARG A 324 1.91 -29.72 -8.30
C ARG A 324 0.76 -29.00 -7.58
N VAL A 325 0.17 -28.00 -8.22
CA VAL A 325 -0.96 -27.23 -7.68
C VAL A 325 -2.14 -28.11 -7.30
N VAL A 326 -2.45 -29.16 -8.12
CA VAL A 326 -3.56 -30.10 -7.85
C VAL A 326 -3.38 -30.78 -6.50
N HIS A 327 -2.17 -31.27 -6.19
CA HIS A 327 -1.88 -31.87 -4.89
C HIS A 327 -2.04 -30.87 -3.76
N GLY A 328 -1.56 -29.63 -3.93
CA GLY A 328 -1.75 -28.54 -2.96
C GLY A 328 -3.22 -28.23 -2.69
N LEU A 329 -4.04 -28.12 -3.72
CA LEU A 329 -5.49 -27.89 -3.60
C LEU A 329 -6.19 -29.04 -2.89
N MET A 330 -5.83 -30.30 -3.20
CA MET A 330 -6.37 -31.46 -2.48
C MET A 330 -6.00 -31.45 -1.00
N CYS A 331 -4.76 -31.07 -0.63
CA CYS A 331 -4.37 -30.88 0.75
C CYS A 331 -5.20 -29.80 1.46
N ALA A 332 -5.42 -28.65 0.77
CA ALA A 332 -6.23 -27.56 1.30
C ALA A 332 -7.72 -27.95 1.46
N MET A 333 -8.26 -28.79 0.56
CA MET A 333 -9.60 -29.36 0.69
C MET A 333 -9.73 -30.32 1.89
N GLY A 334 -8.66 -31.01 2.25
CA GLY A 334 -8.62 -31.92 3.40
C GLY A 334 -8.64 -31.20 4.76
N ASN A 335 -8.57 -29.89 4.81
CA ASN A 335 -8.60 -29.11 6.03
C ASN A 335 -10.02 -29.04 6.62
N GLN A 336 -10.35 -29.94 7.56
CA GLN A 336 -11.71 -30.04 8.11
C GLN A 336 -12.09 -28.89 9.04
N ASP A 337 -11.11 -28.18 9.60
CA ASP A 337 -11.33 -27.11 10.58
C ASP A 337 -11.69 -25.76 9.94
N HIS A 338 -11.46 -25.60 8.62
CA HIS A 338 -11.65 -24.34 7.92
C HIS A 338 -12.43 -24.46 6.60
N THR A 339 -13.73 -24.39 6.71
CA THR A 339 -14.67 -24.54 5.59
C THR A 339 -14.43 -23.55 4.44
N THR A 340 -13.98 -22.33 4.74
CA THR A 340 -13.63 -21.34 3.71
C THR A 340 -12.47 -21.82 2.85
N CYS A 341 -11.44 -22.41 3.47
CA CYS A 341 -10.30 -22.98 2.77
C CYS A 341 -10.72 -24.14 1.87
N GLN A 342 -11.48 -25.08 2.40
CA GLN A 342 -12.05 -26.21 1.64
C GLN A 342 -12.85 -25.72 0.43
N ARG A 343 -13.75 -24.75 0.65
CA ARG A 343 -14.60 -24.19 -0.41
C ARG A 343 -13.78 -23.54 -1.52
N GLN A 344 -12.81 -22.70 -1.17
CA GLN A 344 -11.98 -22.01 -2.18
C GLN A 344 -11.11 -23.02 -2.94
N ALA A 345 -10.54 -24.00 -2.27
CA ALA A 345 -9.75 -25.05 -2.91
C ALA A 345 -10.60 -25.90 -3.85
N SER A 346 -11.83 -26.27 -3.46
CA SER A 346 -12.77 -27.01 -4.31
C SER A 346 -13.15 -26.22 -5.57
N ILE A 347 -13.51 -24.94 -5.43
CA ILE A 347 -13.85 -24.07 -6.55
C ILE A 347 -12.66 -23.94 -7.51
N SER A 348 -11.46 -23.79 -6.99
CA SER A 348 -10.26 -23.66 -7.79
C SER A 348 -9.91 -24.95 -8.50
N LEU A 349 -10.05 -26.09 -7.84
CA LEU A 349 -9.84 -27.40 -8.46
C LEU A 349 -10.84 -27.66 -9.60
N GLU A 350 -12.12 -27.28 -9.45
CA GLU A 350 -13.11 -27.37 -10.52
C GLU A 350 -12.73 -26.49 -11.74
N ARG A 351 -12.22 -25.29 -11.48
CA ARG A 351 -11.75 -24.37 -12.51
C ARG A 351 -10.52 -24.89 -13.23
N ASP A 352 -9.53 -25.38 -12.47
CA ASP A 352 -8.32 -26.02 -13.01
C ASP A 352 -8.69 -27.27 -13.82
N ALA A 353 -9.62 -28.07 -13.35
CA ALA A 353 -10.09 -29.25 -14.08
C ALA A 353 -10.69 -28.89 -15.45
N LYS A 354 -11.49 -27.83 -15.56
CA LYS A 354 -12.01 -27.38 -16.87
C LYS A 354 -10.88 -26.98 -17.82
N THR A 355 -9.86 -26.29 -17.32
CA THR A 355 -8.67 -25.93 -18.10
C THR A 355 -7.83 -27.17 -18.45
N LEU A 356 -7.79 -28.16 -17.55
CA LEU A 356 -7.04 -29.40 -17.66
C LEU A 356 -7.70 -30.43 -18.62
N TYR A 357 -9.03 -30.47 -18.70
CA TYR A 357 -9.72 -31.33 -19.68
C TYR A 357 -9.39 -30.94 -21.10
N MET A 358 -8.87 -29.73 -21.31
CA MET A 358 -8.35 -29.30 -22.61
C MET A 358 -6.92 -29.83 -22.90
N ASN A 359 -6.18 -30.30 -21.87
CA ASN A 359 -4.80 -30.81 -21.97
C ASN A 359 -4.63 -32.16 -21.23
N MET A 360 -5.40 -33.18 -21.65
CA MET A 360 -5.52 -34.46 -20.93
C MET A 360 -4.21 -35.25 -20.69
N ASP A 361 -3.16 -35.02 -21.45
CA ASP A 361 -1.92 -35.78 -21.34
C ASP A 361 -1.07 -35.42 -20.08
N ALA A 362 -1.12 -34.17 -19.62
CA ALA A 362 -0.34 -33.74 -18.46
C ALA A 362 -0.98 -34.15 -17.13
N VAL A 363 -2.33 -34.18 -17.08
CA VAL A 363 -3.09 -34.51 -15.87
C VAL A 363 -2.98 -35.97 -15.47
N GLN A 364 -2.91 -36.86 -16.45
CA GLN A 364 -2.82 -38.28 -16.22
C GLN A 364 -1.52 -38.69 -15.52
N VAL A 365 -0.44 -37.94 -15.77
CA VAL A 365 0.86 -38.16 -15.16
C VAL A 365 0.85 -37.72 -13.67
N ASP A 366 0.17 -36.64 -13.32
CA ASP A 366 0.18 -36.10 -11.95
C ASP A 366 -0.75 -36.89 -11.01
N ILE A 367 -1.89 -37.35 -11.51
CA ILE A 367 -2.80 -38.25 -10.76
C ILE A 367 -2.15 -39.58 -10.49
N LEU A 368 -1.41 -40.14 -11.45
CA LEU A 368 -0.67 -41.40 -11.27
C LEU A 368 0.52 -41.25 -10.29
N ALA A 369 1.15 -40.09 -10.24
CA ALA A 369 2.23 -39.81 -9.30
C ALA A 369 1.70 -39.61 -7.86
N SER A 370 0.52 -39.01 -7.68
CA SER A 370 -0.13 -38.78 -6.40
C SER A 370 -0.68 -40.08 -5.76
N ASN A 371 -1.13 -41.03 -6.58
CA ASN A 371 -1.59 -42.34 -6.12
C ASN A 371 -0.46 -43.28 -5.64
N LYS A 372 0.81 -42.90 -5.75
CA LYS A 372 1.95 -43.65 -5.18
C LYS A 372 2.24 -43.36 -3.72
N VAL A 373 1.46 -42.53 -3.06
CA VAL A 373 1.61 -42.27 -1.62
C VAL A 373 0.66 -43.17 -0.83
N ASN A 374 1.21 -44.30 -0.41
CA ASN A 374 0.77 -45.21 0.68
C ASN A 374 -0.69 -45.65 0.76
N ILE A 375 -0.96 -46.83 0.20
CA ILE A 375 -1.88 -47.78 0.84
C ILE A 375 -1.00 -48.82 1.55
N PRO A 376 -1.03 -48.93 2.88
CA PRO A 376 -0.38 -50.05 3.57
C PRO A 376 -1.26 -51.29 3.47
N GLY A 377 -0.71 -52.37 2.95
CA GLY A 377 -1.14 -53.74 3.25
C GLY A 377 -2.11 -54.39 2.30
N SER A 378 -1.52 -55.22 1.47
CA SER A 378 -1.98 -56.53 0.95
C SER A 378 -3.49 -56.83 0.93
N LEU A 379 -3.99 -57.07 -0.24
CA LEU A 379 -4.88 -58.22 -0.45
C LEU A 379 -4.72 -58.75 -1.87
N ALA A 380 -4.64 -60.05 -1.96
CA ALA A 380 -4.34 -60.88 -3.10
C ALA A 380 -5.36 -60.68 -4.24
N SER A 381 -4.85 -60.82 -5.46
CA SER A 381 -5.63 -60.98 -6.69
C SER A 381 -6.62 -62.15 -6.62
N PRO A 382 -7.79 -62.00 -7.17
CA PRO A 382 -8.44 -63.13 -7.86
C PRO A 382 -8.49 -62.85 -9.38
N GLU A 383 -8.01 -63.84 -10.08
CA GLU A 383 -8.14 -63.96 -11.55
C GLU A 383 -9.59 -63.96 -12.01
N GLY A 384 -9.86 -63.34 -13.15
CA GLY A 384 -10.95 -63.69 -14.03
C GLY A 384 -12.20 -62.82 -13.95
N MET A 385 -12.22 -61.73 -14.75
CA MET A 385 -13.48 -61.22 -15.30
C MET A 385 -13.24 -60.60 -16.68
N PRO A 386 -14.18 -60.79 -17.62
CA PRO A 386 -14.05 -60.32 -19.02
C PRO A 386 -14.32 -58.80 -19.16
N PRO A 387 -13.97 -58.17 -20.29
CA PRO A 387 -14.14 -56.74 -20.44
C PRO A 387 -15.62 -56.37 -20.58
N MET A 388 -16.10 -55.52 -19.71
CA MET A 388 -17.42 -54.90 -19.80
C MET A 388 -17.29 -53.53 -20.49
N GLU A 389 -17.77 -53.50 -21.71
CA GLU A 389 -18.23 -52.27 -22.37
C GLU A 389 -19.51 -51.79 -21.64
N GLY A 390 -19.53 -50.56 -21.16
CA GLY A 390 -20.73 -49.97 -20.62
C GLY A 390 -20.55 -48.49 -20.29
N PRO A 391 -21.58 -47.66 -20.50
CA PRO A 391 -21.46 -46.23 -20.62
C PRO A 391 -21.25 -45.54 -19.27
N LEU A 392 -20.54 -44.43 -19.33
CA LEU A 392 -20.28 -43.44 -18.33
C LEU A 392 -21.43 -43.21 -17.34
N LEU A 393 -21.21 -43.52 -16.08
CA LEU A 393 -22.06 -43.09 -14.97
C LEU A 393 -21.95 -41.58 -14.78
N ARG A 394 -23.01 -40.87 -15.17
CA ARG A 394 -23.32 -39.54 -14.74
C ARG A 394 -23.66 -39.59 -13.26
N THR A 395 -22.73 -39.20 -12.41
CA THR A 395 -23.07 -38.87 -11.01
C THR A 395 -23.62 -37.44 -11.00
N GLU A 396 -24.96 -37.37 -10.99
CA GLU A 396 -25.69 -36.14 -10.66
C GLU A 396 -25.50 -35.85 -9.18
N TRP A 397 -24.69 -34.84 -8.89
CA TRP A 397 -24.67 -34.22 -7.57
C TRP A 397 -25.82 -33.23 -7.51
N VAL A 398 -26.90 -33.64 -6.87
CA VAL A 398 -28.05 -32.78 -6.52
C VAL A 398 -27.58 -31.80 -5.45
N PHE A 399 -27.38 -30.55 -5.81
CA PHE A 399 -27.30 -29.45 -4.85
C PHE A 399 -28.72 -29.01 -4.50
N SER A 400 -29.17 -29.25 -3.27
CA SER A 400 -30.33 -28.62 -2.72
C SER A 400 -30.06 -27.13 -2.50
N GLU A 401 -30.67 -26.30 -3.34
CA GLU A 401 -30.93 -24.91 -3.03
C GLU A 401 -31.90 -24.82 -1.88
N ASN A 402 -31.47 -24.42 -0.70
CA ASN A 402 -32.29 -23.84 0.33
C ASN A 402 -31.37 -23.06 1.28
N TYR A 403 -31.39 -21.74 1.13
CA TYR A 403 -31.32 -20.73 2.19
C TYR A 403 -31.60 -19.36 1.60
N SER A 404 -32.91 -19.06 1.46
CA SER A 404 -33.43 -17.69 1.55
C SER A 404 -33.96 -17.52 2.97
N GLN A 405 -33.32 -16.70 3.76
CA GLN A 405 -33.91 -15.69 4.66
C GLN A 405 -32.77 -14.92 5.30
#